data_421750c67316bd2a50d84cb1b425032a
#
_entry.id   421750c67316bd2a50d84cb1b425032a
#
_cell.length_a   1.000
_cell.length_b   1.000
_cell.length_c   1.000
_cell.angle_alpha   90.00
_cell.angle_beta   90.00
_cell.angle_gamma   90.00
#
_symmetry.space_group_name_H-M   'P 1'
#
loop_
_entity.id
_entity.type
_entity.pdbx_description
1 polymer ?
#
loop_
_entity_poly.entity_id
_entity_poly.type
_entity_poly.pdbx_seq_one_letter_code
_entity_poly.pdbx_strand_id
1 'polypeptide(L)'
;MNIKGLILAGIVSSTISCQSVKNKAVSFDNYPIPNGSLTEMDYSPRETKFSLWSPVAEEVKVLLYESGHEGSAYQTFPMKKGTDGTWNVSVKEDLHGMFYTFNVKVDGKWLGDTPGIMAKAVGVNGKRAAVIDLDTTDPEDWENDVRPTLNSFADVIIYEMHHRDFSVHQTSGVSNKGKYLALTEQGTKNPDGLATGIDHLKELGVTYVQLLPSTDFITVDEAH
;
A
#
# COMPACT_ATOMS: atom_id res chain seq x y z
N MET A 1 -23.28 91.38 2.54
CA MET A 1 -21.97 90.86 2.02
C MET A 1 -21.79 89.46 2.55
N ASN A 2 -22.09 88.49 1.67
CA ASN A 2 -22.18 87.05 2.03
C ASN A 2 -20.84 86.40 1.79
N ILE A 3 -20.29 85.73 2.81
CA ILE A 3 -19.14 84.86 2.69
C ILE A 3 -19.63 83.38 2.83
N LYS A 4 -19.59 82.62 1.72
CA LYS A 4 -19.90 81.26 1.71
C LYS A 4 -18.65 80.44 2.17
N GLY A 5 -18.78 79.72 3.25
CA GLY A 5 -17.78 78.77 3.69
C GLY A 5 -17.87 77.48 2.88
N LEU A 6 -16.74 77.09 2.30
CA LEU A 6 -16.59 75.81 1.53
C LEU A 6 -16.14 74.70 2.50
N ILE A 7 -17.00 73.70 2.73
CA ILE A 7 -16.64 72.51 3.51
C ILE A 7 -16.04 71.48 2.54
N LEU A 8 -14.73 71.25 2.73
CA LEU A 8 -14.02 70.17 1.98
C LEU A 8 -14.17 68.82 2.74
N ALA A 9 -14.99 67.94 2.22
CA ALA A 9 -15.12 66.59 2.75
C ALA A 9 -13.98 65.74 2.23
N GLY A 10 -13.03 65.45 3.10
CA GLY A 10 -11.95 64.49 2.78
C GLY A 10 -12.45 63.04 2.82
N ILE A 11 -12.43 62.38 1.68
CA ILE A 11 -12.69 60.94 1.59
C ILE A 11 -11.40 60.21 1.98
N VAL A 12 -11.38 59.60 3.16
CA VAL A 12 -10.31 58.69 3.58
C VAL A 12 -10.61 57.35 2.94
N SER A 13 -9.92 57.03 1.85
CA SER A 13 -9.96 55.73 1.22
C SER A 13 -9.04 54.79 2.01
N SER A 14 -9.61 53.94 2.87
CA SER A 14 -8.87 52.88 3.55
C SER A 14 -8.67 51.71 2.56
N THR A 15 -7.49 51.62 1.96
CA THR A 15 -7.06 50.47 1.24
C THR A 15 -6.78 49.35 2.24
N ILE A 16 -7.71 48.37 2.34
CA ILE A 16 -7.46 47.13 3.04
C ILE A 16 -6.50 46.33 2.14
N SER A 17 -5.21 46.41 2.46
CA SER A 17 -4.20 45.55 1.87
C SER A 17 -4.43 44.12 2.40
N CYS A 18 -5.03 43.26 1.58
CA CYS A 18 -5.10 41.84 1.84
C CYS A 18 -3.68 41.28 1.65
N GLN A 19 -2.86 41.36 2.71
CA GLN A 19 -1.60 40.62 2.73
C GLN A 19 -1.95 39.14 2.77
N SER A 20 -1.74 38.43 1.65
CA SER A 20 -1.71 36.98 1.65
C SER A 20 -0.59 36.55 2.60
N VAL A 21 -0.95 36.06 3.76
CA VAL A 21 -0.02 35.35 4.64
C VAL A 21 0.43 34.12 3.87
N LYS A 22 1.57 34.23 3.19
CA LYS A 22 2.27 33.04 2.70
C LYS A 22 2.61 32.24 3.96
N ASN A 23 1.86 31.18 4.21
CA ASN A 23 2.19 30.23 5.25
C ASN A 23 3.63 29.78 4.99
N LYS A 24 4.52 30.10 5.91
CA LYS A 24 5.91 29.69 5.86
C LYS A 24 5.86 28.16 5.86
N ALA A 25 6.35 27.52 4.80
CA ALA A 25 6.37 26.08 4.71
C ALA A 25 7.00 25.52 6.00
N VAL A 26 6.24 24.74 6.73
CA VAL A 26 6.74 24.05 7.93
C VAL A 26 7.81 23.08 7.46
N SER A 27 9.00 23.09 8.08
CA SER A 27 10.03 22.08 7.79
C SER A 27 9.48 20.71 8.10
N PHE A 28 9.87 19.71 7.28
CA PHE A 28 9.50 18.31 7.47
C PHE A 28 9.79 17.84 8.92
N ASP A 29 10.90 18.25 9.50
CA ASP A 29 11.31 17.90 10.86
C ASP A 29 10.35 18.39 11.95
N ASN A 30 9.47 19.33 11.63
CA ASN A 30 8.49 19.91 12.55
C ASN A 30 7.07 19.38 12.35
N TYR A 31 6.88 18.40 11.48
CA TYR A 31 5.57 17.77 11.35
C TYR A 31 5.24 16.92 12.58
N PRO A 32 3.98 16.92 13.03
CA PRO A 32 3.56 16.04 14.10
C PRO A 32 3.73 14.58 13.66
N ILE A 33 4.23 13.76 14.57
CA ILE A 33 4.43 12.33 14.36
C ILE A 33 3.37 11.58 15.16
N PRO A 34 2.64 10.62 14.55
CA PRO A 34 1.67 9.80 15.25
C PRO A 34 2.33 9.01 16.39
N ASN A 35 1.64 8.89 17.51
CA ASN A 35 2.07 8.03 18.60
C ASN A 35 1.76 6.56 18.26
N GLY A 36 2.81 5.74 18.21
CA GLY A 36 2.69 4.31 17.91
C GLY A 36 2.73 3.99 16.41
N SER A 37 2.34 2.76 16.06
CA SER A 37 2.28 2.31 14.67
C SER A 37 1.02 2.83 13.99
N LEU A 38 1.18 3.43 12.81
CA LEU A 38 0.06 3.78 11.95
C LEU A 38 -0.36 2.57 11.12
N THR A 39 -1.66 2.31 11.07
CA THR A 39 -2.28 1.36 10.15
C THR A 39 -3.26 2.13 9.28
N GLU A 40 -3.03 2.14 7.96
CA GLU A 40 -3.89 2.90 7.03
C GLU A 40 -5.29 2.29 6.87
N MET A 41 -5.40 0.97 7.02
CA MET A 41 -6.67 0.25 6.97
C MET A 41 -6.69 -0.81 8.07
N ASP A 42 -7.69 -0.73 8.95
CA ASP A 42 -7.98 -1.68 10.02
C ASP A 42 -9.41 -2.21 9.82
N TYR A 43 -9.51 -3.47 9.42
CA TYR A 43 -10.76 -4.11 9.04
C TYR A 43 -11.33 -4.97 10.17
N SER A 44 -12.63 -4.93 10.27
CA SER A 44 -13.46 -5.95 10.92
C SER A 44 -14.77 -6.10 10.15
N PRO A 45 -15.53 -7.21 10.30
CA PRO A 45 -16.82 -7.40 9.63
C PRO A 45 -17.90 -6.36 9.97
N ARG A 46 -17.69 -5.56 11.01
CA ARG A 46 -18.65 -4.53 11.45
C ARG A 46 -18.22 -3.11 11.12
N GLU A 47 -16.92 -2.90 10.94
CA GLU A 47 -16.36 -1.56 10.78
C GLU A 47 -14.99 -1.67 10.13
N THR A 48 -14.74 -0.83 9.15
CA THR A 48 -13.38 -0.60 8.61
C THR A 48 -12.95 0.82 8.97
N LYS A 49 -11.79 0.95 9.61
CA LYS A 49 -11.19 2.23 9.96
C LYS A 49 -10.10 2.57 8.96
N PHE A 50 -10.17 3.77 8.42
CA PHE A 50 -9.13 4.30 7.55
C PHE A 50 -8.40 5.44 8.24
N SER A 51 -7.07 5.40 8.19
CA SER A 51 -6.17 6.41 8.74
C SER A 51 -5.11 6.76 7.72
N LEU A 52 -4.84 8.05 7.52
CA LEU A 52 -3.77 8.51 6.64
C LEU A 52 -2.98 9.61 7.33
N TRP A 53 -1.66 9.47 7.40
CA TRP A 53 -0.82 10.56 7.87
C TRP A 53 -0.48 11.51 6.71
N SER A 54 -1.02 12.72 6.80
CA SER A 54 -0.79 13.78 5.83
C SER A 54 -0.91 15.13 6.54
N PRO A 55 0.14 15.57 7.25
CA PRO A 55 0.09 16.77 8.10
C PRO A 55 -0.15 18.06 7.33
N VAL A 56 0.27 18.11 6.05
CA VAL A 56 0.11 19.28 5.17
C VAL A 56 -1.23 19.33 4.46
N ALA A 57 -2.00 18.25 4.50
CA ALA A 57 -3.28 18.19 3.82
C ALA A 57 -4.29 19.19 4.40
N GLU A 58 -5.06 19.81 3.51
CA GLU A 58 -6.20 20.68 3.81
C GLU A 58 -7.48 19.87 3.96
N GLU A 59 -7.65 18.88 3.10
CA GLU A 59 -8.76 17.94 3.09
C GLU A 59 -8.26 16.56 2.65
N VAL A 60 -8.85 15.49 3.20
CA VAL A 60 -8.61 14.11 2.79
C VAL A 60 -9.93 13.38 2.70
N LYS A 61 -10.04 12.51 1.73
CA LYS A 61 -11.19 11.60 1.57
C LYS A 61 -10.73 10.21 1.20
N VAL A 62 -11.49 9.20 1.60
CA VAL A 62 -11.38 7.84 1.12
C VAL A 62 -12.49 7.58 0.11
N LEU A 63 -12.14 6.92 -0.99
CA LEU A 63 -13.05 6.52 -2.05
C LEU A 63 -13.12 5.00 -2.05
N LEU A 64 -14.34 4.45 -2.17
CA LEU A 64 -14.58 3.01 -2.20
C LEU A 64 -15.00 2.55 -3.59
N TYR A 65 -14.55 1.36 -3.97
CA TYR A 65 -14.78 0.76 -5.28
C TYR A 65 -15.14 -0.72 -5.14
N GLU A 66 -15.99 -1.21 -6.03
CA GLU A 66 -16.33 -2.64 -6.13
C GLU A 66 -15.23 -3.44 -6.86
N SER A 67 -14.44 -2.79 -7.71
CA SER A 67 -13.40 -3.43 -8.52
C SER A 67 -12.02 -2.83 -8.25
N GLY A 68 -11.00 -3.65 -8.23
CA GLY A 68 -9.59 -3.23 -8.11
C GLY A 68 -9.01 -2.63 -9.38
N HIS A 69 -9.73 -2.69 -10.49
CA HIS A 69 -9.23 -2.34 -11.81
C HIS A 69 -9.99 -1.18 -12.45
N GLU A 70 -11.30 -1.23 -12.53
CA GLU A 70 -12.13 -0.34 -13.31
C GLU A 70 -13.37 0.16 -12.54
N GLY A 71 -14.16 1.01 -13.17
CA GLY A 71 -15.33 1.62 -12.55
C GLY A 71 -15.00 2.85 -11.71
N SER A 72 -16.03 3.64 -11.43
CA SER A 72 -15.96 4.81 -10.55
C SER A 72 -16.15 4.42 -9.10
N ALA A 73 -15.70 5.29 -8.20
CA ALA A 73 -16.03 5.13 -6.79
C ALA A 73 -17.55 5.12 -6.60
N TYR A 74 -18.05 4.11 -5.90
CA TYR A 74 -19.49 4.05 -5.58
C TYR A 74 -19.81 4.86 -4.32
N GLN A 75 -18.82 5.10 -3.47
CA GLN A 75 -18.98 5.90 -2.25
C GLN A 75 -17.69 6.67 -1.92
N THR A 76 -17.86 7.82 -1.26
CA THR A 76 -16.75 8.69 -0.85
C THR A 76 -17.01 9.20 0.55
N PHE A 77 -16.01 9.10 1.43
CA PHE A 77 -16.09 9.54 2.80
C PHE A 77 -15.04 10.62 3.09
N PRO A 78 -15.44 11.83 3.52
CA PRO A 78 -14.50 12.82 4.02
C PRO A 78 -13.88 12.33 5.34
N MET A 79 -12.58 12.51 5.47
CA MET A 79 -11.84 12.14 6.67
C MET A 79 -11.70 13.33 7.62
N LYS A 80 -11.60 13.06 8.91
CA LYS A 80 -11.43 14.08 9.96
C LYS A 80 -9.97 14.17 10.35
N LYS A 81 -9.44 15.39 10.40
CA LYS A 81 -8.07 15.68 10.83
C LYS A 81 -7.91 15.44 12.33
N GLY A 82 -6.90 14.66 12.70
CA GLY A 82 -6.42 14.51 14.07
C GLY A 82 -5.39 15.58 14.45
N THR A 83 -4.95 15.54 15.70
CA THR A 83 -3.96 16.49 16.25
C THR A 83 -2.52 16.12 15.91
N ASP A 84 -2.28 14.88 15.50
CA ASP A 84 -0.99 14.26 15.19
C ASP A 84 -0.67 14.20 13.68
N GLY A 85 -1.42 14.96 12.88
CA GLY A 85 -1.26 14.98 11.42
C GLY A 85 -1.96 13.84 10.70
N THR A 86 -2.63 12.95 11.42
CA THR A 86 -3.45 11.89 10.82
C THR A 86 -4.83 12.41 10.39
N TRP A 87 -5.40 11.72 9.44
CA TRP A 87 -6.78 11.86 9.00
C TRP A 87 -7.48 10.52 9.18
N ASN A 88 -8.71 10.54 9.71
CA ASN A 88 -9.38 9.33 10.15
C ASN A 88 -10.84 9.32 9.71
N VAL A 89 -11.34 8.13 9.33
CA VAL A 89 -12.76 7.85 9.13
C VAL A 89 -13.06 6.40 9.45
N SER A 90 -14.23 6.14 9.98
CA SER A 90 -14.77 4.79 10.20
C SER A 90 -15.99 4.58 9.33
N VAL A 91 -16.00 3.47 8.59
CA VAL A 91 -17.15 3.02 7.79
C VAL A 91 -17.72 1.80 8.47
N LYS A 92 -19.00 1.90 8.90
CA LYS A 92 -19.69 0.84 9.66
C LYS A 92 -20.43 -0.12 8.74
N GLU A 93 -19.66 -0.78 7.90
CA GLU A 93 -20.10 -1.76 6.92
C GLU A 93 -19.04 -2.85 6.80
N ASP A 94 -19.43 -4.04 6.35
CA ASP A 94 -18.50 -5.07 5.94
C ASP A 94 -17.96 -4.72 4.56
N LEU A 95 -16.70 -4.30 4.52
CA LEU A 95 -16.02 -3.91 3.28
C LEU A 95 -15.06 -4.98 2.76
N HIS A 96 -15.09 -6.20 3.30
CA HIS A 96 -14.22 -7.28 2.81
C HIS A 96 -14.36 -7.49 1.31
N GLY A 97 -13.26 -7.52 0.59
CA GLY A 97 -13.22 -7.67 -0.86
C GLY A 97 -13.47 -6.38 -1.65
N MET A 98 -13.84 -5.28 -1.00
CA MET A 98 -13.92 -3.96 -1.64
C MET A 98 -12.53 -3.35 -1.80
N PHE A 99 -12.45 -2.31 -2.64
CA PHE A 99 -11.20 -1.59 -2.88
C PHE A 99 -11.33 -0.14 -2.45
N TYR A 100 -10.19 0.49 -2.16
CA TYR A 100 -10.17 1.88 -1.75
C TYR A 100 -8.98 2.64 -2.30
N THR A 101 -9.12 3.97 -2.33
CA THR A 101 -8.04 4.92 -2.51
C THR A 101 -8.20 6.08 -1.54
N PHE A 102 -7.10 6.75 -1.23
CA PHE A 102 -7.12 8.06 -0.62
C PHE A 102 -6.99 9.13 -1.70
N ASN A 103 -7.61 10.28 -1.49
CA ASN A 103 -7.38 11.47 -2.27
C ASN A 103 -7.14 12.64 -1.32
N VAL A 104 -6.08 13.38 -1.56
CA VAL A 104 -5.54 14.41 -0.67
C VAL A 104 -5.58 15.75 -1.37
N LYS A 105 -5.97 16.80 -0.66
CA LYS A 105 -5.96 18.18 -1.14
C LYS A 105 -4.82 18.94 -0.49
N VAL A 106 -3.95 19.54 -1.31
CA VAL A 106 -2.82 20.37 -0.89
C VAL A 106 -2.77 21.61 -1.79
N ASP A 107 -2.51 22.78 -1.21
CA ASP A 107 -2.47 24.06 -1.90
C ASP A 107 -3.70 24.30 -2.82
N GLY A 108 -4.88 23.99 -2.28
CA GLY A 108 -6.17 24.15 -2.95
C GLY A 108 -6.43 23.15 -4.08
N LYS A 109 -5.54 22.16 -4.33
CA LYS A 109 -5.67 21.19 -5.42
C LYS A 109 -5.82 19.76 -4.88
N TRP A 110 -6.79 19.02 -5.41
CA TRP A 110 -6.87 17.57 -5.24
C TRP A 110 -5.76 16.90 -6.03
N LEU A 111 -4.99 16.06 -5.36
CA LEU A 111 -3.97 15.22 -5.99
C LEU A 111 -4.61 13.97 -6.61
N GLY A 112 -3.82 13.16 -7.28
CA GLY A 112 -4.31 11.87 -7.81
C GLY A 112 -4.72 10.91 -6.70
N ASP A 113 -5.59 9.96 -7.04
CA ASP A 113 -5.97 8.87 -6.13
C ASP A 113 -4.76 7.96 -5.88
N THR A 114 -4.61 7.50 -4.64
CA THR A 114 -3.51 6.62 -4.21
C THR A 114 -4.02 5.51 -3.30
N PRO A 115 -3.51 4.28 -3.42
CA PRO A 115 -3.85 3.19 -2.49
C PRO A 115 -3.33 3.41 -1.08
N GLY A 116 -2.47 4.43 -0.88
CA GLY A 116 -1.69 4.59 0.34
C GLY A 116 -0.33 3.87 0.26
N ILE A 117 0.51 4.10 1.26
CA ILE A 117 1.87 3.52 1.33
C ILE A 117 1.93 2.25 2.17
N MET A 118 0.87 1.95 2.93
CA MET A 118 0.78 0.80 3.84
C MET A 118 -0.31 -0.19 3.40
N ALA A 119 -0.70 -0.16 2.13
CA ALA A 119 -1.65 -1.11 1.57
C ALA A 119 -1.11 -2.54 1.69
N LYS A 120 -1.90 -3.44 2.29
CA LYS A 120 -1.52 -4.86 2.50
C LYS A 120 -1.83 -5.73 1.28
N ALA A 121 -2.80 -5.33 0.50
CA ALA A 121 -3.18 -5.95 -0.77
C ALA A 121 -3.63 -4.88 -1.74
N VAL A 122 -3.42 -5.10 -3.03
CA VAL A 122 -3.74 -4.15 -4.08
C VAL A 122 -4.44 -4.84 -5.25
N GLY A 123 -5.23 -4.09 -5.98
CA GLY A 123 -5.79 -4.51 -7.26
C GLY A 123 -4.80 -4.31 -8.41
N VAL A 124 -5.27 -4.55 -9.63
CA VAL A 124 -4.48 -4.52 -10.87
C VAL A 124 -3.61 -3.26 -10.97
N ASN A 125 -2.33 -3.48 -11.28
CA ASN A 125 -1.31 -2.44 -11.41
C ASN A 125 -1.15 -1.56 -10.16
N GLY A 126 -1.51 -2.06 -8.97
CA GLY A 126 -1.34 -1.35 -7.70
C GLY A 126 -2.15 -0.05 -7.58
N LYS A 127 -3.18 0.16 -8.40
CA LYS A 127 -3.91 1.44 -8.45
C LYS A 127 -4.87 1.65 -7.28
N ARG A 128 -5.40 0.56 -6.72
CA ARG A 128 -6.35 0.58 -5.60
C ARG A 128 -5.90 -0.41 -4.54
N ALA A 129 -6.00 -0.05 -3.28
CA ALA A 129 -5.80 -1.00 -2.19
C ALA A 129 -7.06 -1.83 -1.97
N ALA A 130 -6.90 -3.06 -1.51
CA ALA A 130 -8.00 -3.94 -1.14
C ALA A 130 -8.25 -3.92 0.37
N VAL A 131 -9.52 -3.97 0.76
CA VAL A 131 -9.91 -4.28 2.13
C VAL A 131 -9.92 -5.78 2.27
N ILE A 132 -8.99 -6.32 3.03
CA ILE A 132 -8.79 -7.76 3.19
C ILE A 132 -8.62 -8.13 4.65
N ASP A 133 -9.23 -9.24 5.03
CA ASP A 133 -8.94 -9.94 6.27
C ASP A 133 -7.78 -10.91 6.02
N LEU A 134 -6.61 -10.60 6.56
CA LEU A 134 -5.42 -11.42 6.34
C LEU A 134 -5.54 -12.81 6.98
N ASP A 135 -6.31 -12.96 8.05
CA ASP A 135 -6.52 -14.25 8.71
C ASP A 135 -7.24 -15.25 7.79
N THR A 136 -7.94 -14.75 6.76
CA THR A 136 -8.60 -15.59 5.75
C THR A 136 -7.68 -16.01 4.60
N THR A 137 -6.43 -15.53 4.58
CA THR A 137 -5.47 -15.79 3.50
C THR A 137 -4.45 -16.88 3.84
N ASP A 138 -4.44 -17.34 5.09
CA ASP A 138 -3.53 -18.38 5.53
C ASP A 138 -3.85 -19.71 4.84
N PRO A 139 -2.84 -20.44 4.37
CA PRO A 139 -3.03 -21.80 3.84
C PRO A 139 -3.58 -22.74 4.92
N GLU A 140 -4.19 -23.85 4.48
CA GLU A 140 -4.56 -24.93 5.38
C GLU A 140 -3.34 -25.40 6.18
N ASP A 141 -3.52 -25.66 7.47
CA ASP A 141 -2.47 -26.07 8.42
C ASP A 141 -1.40 -25.01 8.74
N TRP A 142 -1.59 -23.74 8.35
CA TRP A 142 -0.60 -22.69 8.60
C TRP A 142 -0.23 -22.54 10.09
N GLU A 143 -1.20 -22.69 10.98
CA GLU A 143 -0.98 -22.60 12.44
C GLU A 143 -0.12 -23.75 12.99
N ASN A 144 0.03 -24.84 12.24
CA ASN A 144 0.84 -26.00 12.59
C ASN A 144 2.23 -25.97 11.91
N ASP A 145 2.51 -24.96 11.09
CA ASP A 145 3.80 -24.82 10.42
C ASP A 145 4.91 -24.50 11.45
N VAL A 146 5.84 -25.43 11.59
CA VAL A 146 6.94 -25.31 12.56
C VAL A 146 8.22 -24.95 11.83
N ARG A 147 8.76 -23.79 12.21
CA ARG A 147 10.05 -23.34 11.69
C ARG A 147 11.15 -24.37 12.00
N PRO A 148 11.93 -24.83 10.99
CA PRO A 148 13.05 -25.73 11.19
C PRO A 148 14.06 -25.15 12.19
N THR A 149 14.55 -26.02 13.09
CA THR A 149 15.56 -25.64 14.09
C THR A 149 16.94 -25.59 13.44
N LEU A 150 17.65 -24.51 13.64
CA LEU A 150 19.06 -24.37 13.25
C LEU A 150 19.93 -24.54 14.50
N ASN A 151 20.83 -25.52 14.48
CA ASN A 151 21.72 -25.80 15.60
C ASN A 151 22.90 -24.80 15.65
N SER A 152 23.42 -24.44 14.49
CA SER A 152 24.54 -23.48 14.37
C SER A 152 24.42 -22.70 13.07
N PHE A 153 24.83 -21.42 13.08
CA PHE A 153 24.96 -20.64 11.85
C PHE A 153 26.02 -21.22 10.88
N ALA A 154 26.94 -22.03 11.37
CA ALA A 154 27.91 -22.73 10.52
C ALA A 154 27.29 -23.84 9.67
N ASP A 155 26.07 -24.30 10.02
CA ASP A 155 25.35 -25.35 9.28
C ASP A 155 24.48 -24.76 8.15
N VAL A 156 24.51 -23.43 7.97
CA VAL A 156 23.71 -22.75 6.94
C VAL A 156 24.34 -22.93 5.57
N ILE A 157 23.59 -23.53 4.66
CA ILE A 157 23.89 -23.61 3.23
C ILE A 157 22.81 -22.83 2.50
N ILE A 158 23.18 -21.68 1.90
CA ILE A 158 22.27 -20.79 1.22
C ILE A 158 22.34 -21.05 -0.30
N TYR A 159 21.20 -21.21 -0.93
CA TYR A 159 21.05 -21.29 -2.37
C TYR A 159 20.23 -20.10 -2.84
N GLU A 160 20.83 -19.23 -3.64
CA GLU A 160 20.12 -18.09 -4.24
C GLU A 160 19.53 -18.48 -5.59
N MET A 161 18.27 -18.17 -5.83
CA MET A 161 17.61 -18.49 -7.08
C MET A 161 16.46 -17.54 -7.43
N HIS A 162 16.19 -17.47 -8.75
CA HIS A 162 14.98 -16.84 -9.25
C HIS A 162 13.90 -17.93 -9.45
N HIS A 163 12.70 -17.75 -8.89
CA HIS A 163 11.65 -18.78 -8.90
C HIS A 163 11.25 -19.24 -10.31
N ARG A 164 11.26 -18.32 -11.31
CA ARG A 164 10.95 -18.67 -12.70
C ARG A 164 12.06 -19.53 -13.30
N ASP A 165 13.31 -19.10 -13.19
CA ASP A 165 14.45 -19.77 -13.83
C ASP A 165 14.70 -21.15 -13.22
N PHE A 166 14.39 -21.31 -11.94
CA PHE A 166 14.47 -22.57 -11.22
C PHE A 166 13.64 -23.70 -11.85
N SER A 167 12.52 -23.39 -12.50
CA SER A 167 11.56 -24.39 -12.95
C SER A 167 11.19 -24.31 -14.43
N VAL A 168 11.53 -23.22 -15.14
CA VAL A 168 11.00 -22.96 -16.48
C VAL A 168 11.52 -23.92 -17.56
N HIS A 169 12.67 -24.57 -17.34
CA HIS A 169 13.27 -25.44 -18.34
C HIS A 169 12.35 -26.61 -18.70
N GLN A 170 12.32 -26.98 -19.97
CA GLN A 170 11.40 -28.04 -20.46
C GLN A 170 11.60 -29.38 -19.77
N THR A 171 12.84 -29.73 -19.40
CA THR A 171 13.21 -30.99 -18.76
C THR A 171 13.17 -30.93 -17.23
N SER A 172 12.64 -29.87 -16.62
CA SER A 172 12.59 -29.76 -15.16
C SER A 172 11.68 -30.78 -14.49
N GLY A 173 10.76 -31.41 -15.24
CA GLY A 173 9.76 -32.31 -14.67
C GLY A 173 8.68 -31.59 -13.83
N VAL A 174 8.78 -30.29 -13.67
CA VAL A 174 7.82 -29.46 -12.91
C VAL A 174 6.58 -29.20 -13.75
N SER A 175 5.40 -29.27 -13.14
CA SER A 175 4.12 -28.98 -13.80
C SER A 175 3.85 -27.48 -13.90
N ASN A 176 4.08 -26.75 -12.81
CA ASN A 176 3.85 -25.32 -12.74
C ASN A 176 5.09 -24.50 -13.11
N LYS A 177 5.64 -24.77 -14.31
CA LYS A 177 6.88 -24.14 -14.79
C LYS A 177 6.84 -22.61 -14.72
N GLY A 178 7.86 -22.02 -14.09
CA GLY A 178 8.04 -20.58 -13.98
C GLY A 178 7.07 -19.87 -13.01
N LYS A 179 6.27 -20.63 -12.25
CA LYS A 179 5.28 -20.10 -11.30
C LYS A 179 5.67 -20.40 -9.85
N TYR A 180 5.08 -19.68 -8.91
CA TYR A 180 5.35 -19.85 -7.48
C TYR A 180 5.10 -21.28 -6.99
N LEU A 181 4.03 -21.92 -7.46
CA LEU A 181 3.69 -23.28 -7.10
C LEU A 181 4.77 -24.31 -7.49
N ALA A 182 5.65 -24.00 -8.44
CA ALA A 182 6.77 -24.85 -8.80
C ALA A 182 7.71 -25.15 -7.62
N LEU A 183 7.77 -24.24 -6.64
CA LEU A 183 8.62 -24.38 -5.46
C LEU A 183 8.08 -25.38 -4.43
N THR A 184 6.83 -25.79 -4.56
CA THR A 184 6.17 -26.75 -3.65
C THR A 184 6.07 -28.16 -4.25
N GLU A 185 6.37 -28.34 -5.54
CA GLU A 185 6.29 -29.62 -6.20
C GLU A 185 7.41 -30.56 -5.75
N GLN A 186 7.04 -31.76 -5.32
CA GLN A 186 7.96 -32.83 -4.89
C GLN A 186 7.95 -33.98 -5.90
N GLY A 187 8.98 -34.82 -5.87
CA GLY A 187 9.10 -35.99 -6.75
C GLY A 187 9.43 -35.67 -8.20
N THR A 188 9.77 -34.41 -8.50
CA THR A 188 10.10 -33.98 -9.85
C THR A 188 11.45 -34.50 -10.32
N LYS A 189 11.52 -34.94 -11.59
CA LYS A 189 12.71 -35.54 -12.18
C LYS A 189 12.92 -35.06 -13.60
N ASN A 190 14.16 -34.99 -14.02
CA ASN A 190 14.51 -34.80 -15.43
C ASN A 190 14.33 -36.14 -16.23
N PRO A 191 14.50 -36.12 -17.59
CA PRO A 191 14.40 -37.32 -18.40
C PRO A 191 15.38 -38.45 -18.04
N ASP A 192 16.51 -38.12 -17.42
CA ASP A 192 17.52 -39.08 -16.97
C ASP A 192 17.19 -39.68 -15.58
N GLY A 193 16.06 -39.27 -14.98
CA GLY A 193 15.61 -39.77 -13.68
C GLY A 193 16.26 -39.08 -12.48
N LEU A 194 17.05 -38.03 -12.69
CA LEU A 194 17.68 -37.26 -11.62
C LEU A 194 16.66 -36.27 -10.98
N ALA A 195 16.74 -36.13 -9.67
CA ALA A 195 15.90 -35.19 -8.95
C ALA A 195 16.08 -33.77 -9.45
N THR A 196 14.97 -33.04 -9.53
CA THR A 196 14.90 -31.62 -9.88
C THR A 196 14.09 -30.87 -8.82
N GLY A 197 13.96 -29.55 -8.97
CA GLY A 197 13.13 -28.76 -8.08
C GLY A 197 13.62 -28.81 -6.63
N ILE A 198 12.68 -28.78 -5.70
CA ILE A 198 12.96 -28.74 -4.25
C ILE A 198 13.71 -30.00 -3.77
N ASP A 199 13.47 -31.14 -4.38
CA ASP A 199 14.14 -32.38 -3.98
C ASP A 199 15.62 -32.36 -4.32
N HIS A 200 16.00 -31.76 -5.45
CA HIS A 200 17.42 -31.53 -5.77
C HIS A 200 18.11 -30.64 -4.75
N LEU A 201 17.45 -29.57 -4.27
CA LEU A 201 18.01 -28.72 -3.23
C LEU A 201 18.21 -29.47 -1.90
N LYS A 202 17.28 -30.38 -1.57
CA LYS A 202 17.44 -31.26 -0.40
C LYS A 202 18.62 -32.20 -0.55
N GLU A 203 18.82 -32.80 -1.73
CA GLU A 203 19.98 -33.66 -2.03
C GLU A 203 21.32 -32.89 -1.89
N LEU A 204 21.34 -31.62 -2.29
CA LEU A 204 22.50 -30.73 -2.13
C LEU A 204 22.76 -30.33 -0.67
N GLY A 205 21.83 -30.62 0.25
CA GLY A 205 21.93 -30.21 1.65
C GLY A 205 21.64 -28.74 1.89
N VAL A 206 20.95 -28.07 0.96
CA VAL A 206 20.53 -26.67 1.12
C VAL A 206 19.58 -26.55 2.29
N THR A 207 19.88 -25.62 3.20
CA THR A 207 19.08 -25.35 4.40
C THR A 207 18.25 -24.07 4.27
N TYR A 208 18.69 -23.13 3.42
CA TYR A 208 18.01 -21.87 3.16
C TYR A 208 17.99 -21.56 1.67
N VAL A 209 16.83 -21.12 1.19
CA VAL A 209 16.69 -20.60 -0.17
C VAL A 209 16.50 -19.08 -0.08
N GLN A 210 17.37 -18.33 -0.74
CA GLN A 210 17.21 -16.91 -0.94
C GLN A 210 16.58 -16.67 -2.32
N LEU A 211 15.32 -16.26 -2.32
CA LEU A 211 14.65 -15.91 -3.57
C LEU A 211 15.13 -14.53 -4.03
N LEU A 212 15.52 -14.40 -5.30
CA LEU A 212 15.64 -13.11 -5.95
C LEU A 212 14.29 -12.37 -5.90
N PRO A 213 14.28 -11.03 -5.92
CA PRO A 213 13.05 -10.26 -5.83
C PRO A 213 11.98 -10.77 -6.79
N SER A 214 10.83 -11.14 -6.24
CA SER A 214 9.68 -11.66 -6.99
C SER A 214 8.47 -10.72 -6.88
N THR A 215 8.72 -9.49 -6.40
CA THR A 215 7.70 -8.45 -6.32
C THR A 215 7.37 -7.95 -7.71
N ASP A 216 6.12 -7.57 -7.89
CA ASP A 216 5.64 -6.88 -9.07
C ASP A 216 6.39 -5.56 -9.30
N PHE A 217 6.51 -5.15 -10.56
CA PHE A 217 7.14 -3.88 -10.93
C PHE A 217 6.38 -3.20 -12.07
N ILE A 218 6.35 -1.88 -12.03
CA ILE A 218 5.51 -0.99 -12.83
C ILE A 218 5.57 -1.21 -14.37
N THR A 219 6.58 -1.90 -14.86
CA THR A 219 6.71 -2.20 -16.29
C THR A 219 5.89 -3.42 -16.74
N VAL A 220 5.32 -4.16 -15.80
CA VAL A 220 4.39 -5.26 -16.08
C VAL A 220 2.97 -4.70 -16.03
N ASP A 221 2.27 -4.76 -17.14
CA ASP A 221 0.84 -4.44 -17.17
C ASP A 221 0.03 -5.70 -16.89
N GLU A 222 -0.52 -5.80 -15.68
CA GLU A 222 -1.28 -6.97 -15.24
C GLU A 222 -2.65 -7.08 -15.92
N ALA A 223 -3.08 -6.03 -16.62
CA ALA A 223 -4.37 -6.03 -17.34
C ALA A 223 -4.26 -6.65 -18.75
N HIS A 224 -3.04 -6.78 -19.30
CA HIS A 224 -2.79 -7.22 -20.69
C HIS A 224 -1.68 -8.27 -20.79
#